data_cbb090d56baf9b321daa4aca00dc1700
#
_entry.id   cbb090d56baf9b321daa4aca00dc1700
#
_cell.length_a   1.000
_cell.length_b   1.000
_cell.length_c   1.000
_cell.angle_alpha   90.00
_cell.angle_beta   90.00
_cell.angle_gamma   90.00
#
_symmetry.space_group_name_H-M   'P 1'
#
loop_
_entity.id
_entity.type
_entity.pdbx_description
1 polymer ?
#
loop_
_entity_poly.entity_id
_entity_poly.type
_entity_poly.pdbx_seq_one_letter_code
_entity_poly.pdbx_strand_id
1 'polypeptide(L)'
;MTQRHLTKSNFKLGCDCPFKLKYYKAKYPSTLQDNEMLEFFAEGGFMVEAIAHAVMLQRHPAATFEETFTHGRYSARVDGWEIDGKLATLTEIKAKSVESGDPAQFFGTNGEILGNWREYLLDITFQVMVARAANPGLQITPKLCMVNKTKPSNIEAIYAKIDLLDDDADRSKPRAVFTGDAKALAADHFLEFIDCTEVVELLMPEVVESAAMLLDFMDGRRPDVTPALTANPCKKCEFRGAHLSPNGFNECWGETPPIGAHVIDLPHGIRGKELGAAVTAMLDRRDYELANIPDAVIEGGKSYGPPRRHHVQTLRTNKPVQAPELVEVLRGLEYPLHFIDFEASRIPVPYLPGMKPYEQVAFQFSCHTLASPDATEMQHSQWLNLRDVYPNNEFVRELRNAIGDRGTVLVWSHYEKSTLRGVRRQLRERGLLDASLAAWFQSVVGPLAGPDKKEKDMPEGPRLVDMLELSKRYFCHPKMGGSHSIKKVLDSIWSEASELWSHPWFRQYYKAGENGEPIDPYQTLVRAETTNLLAETSEDDGEGGGVTNGVGAMRAYQDLIYGTKRGNEAHREQLAIDLYRYCGLDTAAMVMIWKYWLTPRT
;
A
#
# COMPACT_ATOMS: atom_id res chain seq x y z
N MET A 1 -32.47 -5.39 25.94
CA MET A 1 -31.17 -5.13 25.25
C MET A 1 -30.95 -6.31 24.32
N THR A 2 -30.91 -6.11 23.02
CA THR A 2 -30.58 -7.16 22.05
C THR A 2 -29.17 -7.67 22.33
N GLN A 3 -29.08 -8.96 22.57
CA GLN A 3 -27.81 -9.64 22.89
C GLN A 3 -26.85 -9.51 21.69
N ARG A 4 -25.74 -8.80 21.85
CA ARG A 4 -24.79 -8.52 20.76
C ARG A 4 -23.95 -9.76 20.47
N HIS A 5 -23.82 -10.14 19.20
CA HIS A 5 -22.97 -11.24 18.75
C HIS A 5 -21.53 -10.77 18.50
N LEU A 6 -20.57 -11.64 18.77
CA LEU A 6 -19.20 -11.50 18.25
C LEU A 6 -19.22 -12.02 16.81
N THR A 7 -19.08 -11.09 15.87
CA THR A 7 -19.03 -11.40 14.43
C THR A 7 -17.60 -11.68 13.97
N LYS A 8 -17.41 -12.28 12.77
CA LYS A 8 -16.12 -12.48 12.10
C LYS A 8 -15.26 -11.20 12.14
N SER A 9 -15.79 -10.08 11.67
CA SER A 9 -15.07 -8.80 11.62
C SER A 9 -14.71 -8.27 13.01
N ASN A 10 -15.62 -8.42 13.99
CA ASN A 10 -15.37 -8.03 15.36
C ASN A 10 -14.32 -8.91 16.05
N PHE A 11 -14.28 -10.20 15.72
CA PHE A 11 -13.26 -11.12 16.20
C PHE A 11 -11.87 -10.71 15.69
N LYS A 12 -11.71 -10.48 14.38
CA LYS A 12 -10.46 -9.96 13.80
C LYS A 12 -9.98 -8.69 14.49
N LEU A 13 -10.86 -7.70 14.59
CA LEU A 13 -10.54 -6.41 15.20
C LEU A 13 -10.14 -6.58 16.69
N GLY A 14 -10.84 -7.46 17.41
CA GLY A 14 -10.54 -7.76 18.81
C GLY A 14 -9.23 -8.51 19.01
N CYS A 15 -8.86 -9.41 18.09
CA CYS A 15 -7.56 -10.10 18.10
C CYS A 15 -6.40 -9.14 17.87
N ASP A 16 -6.57 -8.10 17.04
CA ASP A 16 -5.57 -7.04 16.89
C ASP A 16 -5.46 -6.19 18.17
N CYS A 17 -6.60 -5.72 18.69
CA CYS A 17 -6.67 -5.04 19.99
C CYS A 17 -8.12 -5.01 20.51
N PRO A 18 -8.40 -5.51 21.75
CA PRO A 18 -9.75 -5.45 22.34
C PRO A 18 -10.31 -4.00 22.43
N PHE A 19 -9.44 -3.01 22.63
CA PHE A 19 -9.85 -1.60 22.72
C PHE A 19 -10.31 -1.02 21.39
N LYS A 20 -9.74 -1.47 20.25
CA LYS A 20 -10.27 -1.13 18.91
C LYS A 20 -11.73 -1.58 18.79
N LEU A 21 -12.05 -2.79 19.25
CA LEU A 21 -13.42 -3.30 19.27
C LEU A 21 -14.35 -2.44 20.14
N LYS A 22 -13.87 -1.93 21.27
CA LYS A 22 -14.60 -0.97 22.13
C LYS A 22 -14.92 0.32 21.36
N TYR A 23 -13.92 0.94 20.73
CA TYR A 23 -14.07 2.21 20.01
C TYR A 23 -14.93 2.07 18.76
N TYR A 24 -14.74 1.00 17.99
CA TYR A 24 -15.57 0.69 16.84
C TYR A 24 -17.05 0.58 17.21
N LYS A 25 -17.37 -0.14 18.31
CA LYS A 25 -18.74 -0.26 18.81
C LYS A 25 -19.33 1.04 19.34
N ALA A 26 -18.51 1.89 19.89
CA ALA A 26 -18.90 3.23 20.35
C ALA A 26 -18.97 4.24 19.19
N LYS A 27 -18.72 3.80 17.93
CA LYS A 27 -18.72 4.63 16.72
C LYS A 27 -17.74 5.81 16.79
N TYR A 28 -16.55 5.56 17.34
CA TYR A 28 -15.47 6.55 17.28
C TYR A 28 -15.05 6.79 15.84
N PRO A 29 -14.73 8.03 15.46
CA PRO A 29 -14.16 8.30 14.15
C PRO A 29 -12.81 7.60 14.00
N SER A 30 -12.48 7.17 12.79
CA SER A 30 -11.23 6.48 12.49
C SER A 30 -10.60 6.99 11.20
N THR A 31 -9.29 6.81 11.07
CA THR A 31 -8.53 7.16 9.86
C THR A 31 -8.82 6.21 8.68
N LEU A 32 -9.60 5.14 8.90
CA LEU A 32 -10.03 4.23 7.83
C LEU A 32 -11.34 4.67 7.17
N GLN A 33 -12.07 5.64 7.76
CA GLN A 33 -13.26 6.20 7.15
C GLN A 33 -12.85 7.05 5.94
N ASP A 34 -13.61 6.89 4.86
CA ASP A 34 -13.41 7.64 3.60
C ASP A 34 -11.99 7.47 3.00
N ASN A 35 -11.37 6.29 3.22
CA ASN A 35 -10.04 5.98 2.69
C ASN A 35 -10.15 5.37 1.29
N GLU A 36 -9.88 6.17 0.26
CA GLU A 36 -9.96 5.78 -1.15
C GLU A 36 -9.12 4.55 -1.52
N MET A 37 -7.97 4.38 -0.85
CA MET A 37 -7.11 3.21 -1.09
C MET A 37 -7.76 1.93 -0.59
N LEU A 38 -8.40 1.96 0.59
CA LEU A 38 -9.12 0.80 1.11
C LEU A 38 -10.33 0.45 0.26
N GLU A 39 -11.04 1.46 -0.25
CA GLU A 39 -12.15 1.28 -1.20
C GLU A 39 -11.66 0.63 -2.50
N PHE A 40 -10.56 1.11 -3.06
CA PHE A 40 -9.96 0.53 -4.26
C PHE A 40 -9.55 -0.94 -4.06
N PHE A 41 -8.94 -1.27 -2.92
CA PHE A 41 -8.60 -2.66 -2.63
C PHE A 41 -9.84 -3.52 -2.37
N ALA A 42 -10.89 -2.96 -1.76
CA ALA A 42 -12.16 -3.66 -1.55
C ALA A 42 -12.83 -3.99 -2.90
N GLU A 43 -12.84 -3.06 -3.87
CA GLU A 43 -13.34 -3.30 -5.23
C GLU A 43 -12.59 -4.46 -5.91
N GLY A 44 -11.25 -4.48 -5.81
CA GLY A 44 -10.44 -5.61 -6.27
C GLY A 44 -10.83 -6.92 -5.58
N GLY A 45 -11.18 -6.87 -4.29
CA GLY A 45 -11.72 -7.99 -3.52
C GLY A 45 -13.05 -8.48 -4.08
N PHE A 46 -13.99 -7.57 -4.32
CA PHE A 46 -15.32 -7.90 -4.89
C PHE A 46 -15.21 -8.51 -6.30
N MET A 47 -14.26 -8.03 -7.11
CA MET A 47 -14.00 -8.63 -8.43
C MET A 47 -13.52 -10.10 -8.32
N VAL A 48 -12.62 -10.38 -7.39
CA VAL A 48 -12.13 -11.75 -7.14
C VAL A 48 -13.26 -12.64 -6.62
N GLU A 49 -14.11 -12.11 -5.74
CA GLU A 49 -15.28 -12.80 -5.22
C GLU A 49 -16.27 -13.17 -6.33
N ALA A 50 -16.58 -12.23 -7.24
CA ALA A 50 -17.44 -12.49 -8.39
C ALA A 50 -16.91 -13.61 -9.30
N ILE A 51 -15.58 -13.64 -9.54
CA ILE A 51 -14.92 -14.72 -10.29
C ILE A 51 -15.02 -16.05 -9.52
N ALA A 52 -14.78 -16.03 -8.21
CA ALA A 52 -14.84 -17.23 -7.38
C ALA A 52 -16.26 -17.81 -7.35
N HIS A 53 -17.28 -16.98 -7.18
CA HIS A 53 -18.70 -17.39 -7.22
C HIS A 53 -19.04 -18.04 -8.56
N ALA A 54 -18.64 -17.43 -9.68
CA ALA A 54 -18.89 -18.00 -11.01
C ALA A 54 -18.21 -19.37 -11.19
N VAL A 55 -16.97 -19.54 -10.70
CA VAL A 55 -16.23 -20.81 -10.74
C VAL A 55 -16.89 -21.87 -9.85
N MET A 56 -17.29 -21.51 -8.63
CA MET A 56 -17.93 -22.41 -7.68
C MET A 56 -19.28 -22.90 -8.20
N LEU A 57 -20.12 -22.03 -8.74
CA LEU A 57 -21.42 -22.41 -9.33
C LEU A 57 -21.29 -23.38 -10.52
N GLN A 58 -20.23 -23.26 -11.31
CA GLN A 58 -19.97 -24.21 -12.40
C GLN A 58 -19.56 -25.60 -11.89
N ARG A 59 -18.91 -25.68 -10.73
CA ARG A 59 -18.49 -26.93 -10.07
C ARG A 59 -19.61 -27.54 -9.22
N HIS A 60 -20.33 -26.70 -8.50
CA HIS A 60 -21.40 -27.06 -7.58
C HIS A 60 -22.60 -26.11 -7.77
N PRO A 61 -23.55 -26.43 -8.66
CA PRO A 61 -24.70 -25.56 -8.95
C PRO A 61 -25.57 -25.23 -7.73
N ALA A 62 -25.46 -26.00 -6.65
CA ALA A 62 -26.16 -25.77 -5.38
C ALA A 62 -25.31 -24.99 -4.35
N ALA A 63 -24.16 -24.45 -4.74
CA ALA A 63 -23.36 -23.59 -3.86
C ALA A 63 -24.16 -22.34 -3.48
N THR A 64 -24.05 -21.96 -2.20
CA THR A 64 -24.65 -20.72 -1.66
C THR A 64 -23.54 -19.78 -1.20
N PHE A 65 -23.84 -18.49 -1.16
CA PHE A 65 -22.89 -17.44 -0.82
C PHE A 65 -23.47 -16.56 0.29
N GLU A 66 -22.60 -15.91 1.02
CA GLU A 66 -22.97 -15.00 2.11
C GLU A 66 -23.86 -15.67 3.19
N GLU A 67 -23.74 -17.00 3.33
CA GLU A 67 -24.48 -17.77 4.32
C GLU A 67 -24.07 -17.38 5.73
N THR A 68 -25.05 -17.12 6.59
CA THR A 68 -24.79 -16.68 7.96
C THR A 68 -25.09 -17.78 8.96
N PHE A 69 -24.07 -18.24 9.66
CA PHE A 69 -24.18 -19.19 10.77
C PHE A 69 -24.13 -18.46 12.11
N THR A 70 -24.96 -18.92 13.03
CA THR A 70 -25.01 -18.39 14.40
C THR A 70 -25.08 -19.53 15.40
N HIS A 71 -24.21 -19.49 16.42
CA HIS A 71 -24.28 -20.42 17.54
C HIS A 71 -24.02 -19.66 18.86
N GLY A 72 -25.00 -19.68 19.75
CA GLY A 72 -24.94 -18.87 20.97
C GLY A 72 -24.78 -17.40 20.65
N ARG A 73 -23.64 -16.83 21.02
CA ARG A 73 -23.32 -15.41 20.78
C ARG A 73 -22.24 -15.21 19.73
N TYR A 74 -21.92 -16.23 18.95
CA TYR A 74 -21.00 -16.15 17.83
C TYR A 74 -21.78 -16.13 16.52
N SER A 75 -21.34 -15.31 15.57
CA SER A 75 -21.94 -15.25 14.23
C SER A 75 -20.85 -15.10 13.19
N ALA A 76 -20.93 -15.90 12.13
CA ALA A 76 -20.03 -15.87 10.98
C ALA A 76 -20.84 -15.87 9.68
N ARG A 77 -20.52 -14.96 8.78
CA ARG A 77 -20.99 -14.96 7.42
C ARG A 77 -19.85 -15.48 6.55
N VAL A 78 -20.10 -16.55 5.78
CA VAL A 78 -19.10 -17.23 4.98
C VAL A 78 -19.27 -16.86 3.52
N ASP A 79 -18.16 -16.66 2.80
CA ASP A 79 -18.17 -16.17 1.43
C ASP A 79 -18.70 -17.26 0.46
N GLY A 80 -18.43 -18.53 0.74
CA GLY A 80 -18.93 -19.66 -0.05
C GLY A 80 -19.24 -20.88 0.80
N TRP A 81 -20.35 -21.57 0.48
CA TRP A 81 -20.83 -22.75 1.17
C TRP A 81 -21.35 -23.80 0.20
N GLU A 82 -20.84 -25.02 0.28
CA GLU A 82 -21.21 -26.14 -0.56
C GLU A 82 -21.54 -27.34 0.32
N ILE A 83 -22.64 -28.06 0.02
CA ILE A 83 -23.06 -29.27 0.73
C ILE A 83 -23.22 -30.44 -0.24
N ASP A 84 -22.61 -31.58 0.14
CA ASP A 84 -22.82 -32.87 -0.48
C ASP A 84 -23.07 -33.94 0.59
N GLY A 85 -24.31 -34.26 0.85
CA GLY A 85 -24.75 -35.16 1.89
C GLY A 85 -24.38 -34.69 3.29
N LYS A 86 -23.42 -35.34 3.94
CA LYS A 86 -22.86 -34.96 5.26
C LYS A 86 -21.55 -34.18 5.16
N LEU A 87 -21.05 -33.98 3.98
CA LEU A 87 -19.83 -33.21 3.73
C LEU A 87 -20.21 -31.79 3.35
N ALA A 88 -19.52 -30.82 3.93
CA ALA A 88 -19.67 -29.43 3.57
C ALA A 88 -18.29 -28.81 3.31
N THR A 89 -18.23 -27.87 2.37
CA THR A 89 -17.04 -27.04 2.15
C THR A 89 -17.38 -25.60 2.53
N LEU A 90 -16.57 -25.03 3.42
CA LEU A 90 -16.58 -23.61 3.76
C LEU A 90 -15.44 -22.94 3.01
N THR A 91 -15.76 -21.99 2.15
CA THR A 91 -14.76 -21.25 1.37
C THR A 91 -14.73 -19.79 1.83
N GLU A 92 -13.55 -19.32 2.23
CA GLU A 92 -13.26 -17.91 2.46
C GLU A 92 -12.47 -17.38 1.26
N ILE A 93 -12.92 -16.27 0.66
CA ILE A 93 -12.36 -15.70 -0.56
C ILE A 93 -11.49 -14.49 -0.21
N LYS A 94 -10.28 -14.44 -0.75
CA LYS A 94 -9.33 -13.33 -0.53
C LYS A 94 -8.61 -12.96 -1.81
N ALA A 95 -8.56 -11.66 -2.10
CA ALA A 95 -7.75 -11.12 -3.20
C ALA A 95 -6.22 -11.18 -2.93
N LYS A 96 -5.78 -11.88 -1.88
CA LYS A 96 -4.35 -12.09 -1.60
C LYS A 96 -3.72 -13.02 -2.62
N SER A 97 -2.51 -12.68 -3.06
CA SER A 97 -1.79 -13.49 -4.05
C SER A 97 -1.05 -14.68 -3.43
N VAL A 98 -1.07 -15.79 -4.14
CA VAL A 98 -0.28 -17.01 -3.89
C VAL A 98 0.48 -17.42 -5.15
N GLU A 99 1.44 -18.34 -5.01
CA GLU A 99 2.17 -18.93 -6.15
C GLU A 99 1.73 -20.37 -6.45
N SER A 100 1.09 -21.02 -5.48
CA SER A 100 0.58 -22.40 -5.60
C SER A 100 -0.63 -22.62 -4.70
N GLY A 101 -1.31 -23.75 -4.88
CA GLY A 101 -2.35 -24.25 -3.99
C GLY A 101 -1.84 -25.08 -2.81
N ASP A 102 -0.52 -25.16 -2.59
CA ASP A 102 0.09 -25.95 -1.52
C ASP A 102 -0.09 -25.26 -0.15
N PRO A 103 -0.76 -25.90 0.84
CA PRO A 103 -0.92 -25.35 2.18
C PRO A 103 0.41 -25.25 2.96
N ALA A 104 1.47 -25.92 2.55
CA ALA A 104 2.80 -25.81 3.16
C ALA A 104 3.33 -24.36 3.18
N GLN A 105 2.85 -23.50 2.27
CA GLN A 105 3.21 -22.09 2.23
C GLN A 105 2.76 -21.27 3.47
N PHE A 106 1.86 -21.81 4.29
CA PHE A 106 1.43 -21.16 5.53
C PHE A 106 2.45 -21.28 6.65
N PHE A 107 3.40 -22.19 6.53
CA PHE A 107 4.36 -22.52 7.56
C PHE A 107 5.78 -22.08 7.21
N GLY A 108 6.52 -21.69 8.23
CA GLY A 108 7.96 -21.47 8.15
C GLY A 108 8.75 -22.78 8.24
N THR A 109 10.06 -22.66 8.11
CA THR A 109 10.97 -23.81 8.11
C THR A 109 10.98 -24.60 9.42
N ASN A 110 10.56 -24.00 10.52
CA ASN A 110 10.46 -24.62 11.84
C ASN A 110 9.02 -25.07 12.18
N GLY A 111 8.10 -25.01 11.21
CA GLY A 111 6.71 -25.39 11.40
C GLY A 111 5.84 -24.32 12.06
N GLU A 112 6.37 -23.11 12.31
CA GLU A 112 5.59 -22.00 12.81
C GLU A 112 4.67 -21.42 11.71
N ILE A 113 3.48 -20.93 12.08
CA ILE A 113 2.61 -20.21 11.16
C ILE A 113 3.24 -18.85 10.86
N LEU A 114 3.46 -18.56 9.57
CA LEU A 114 4.03 -17.30 9.13
C LEU A 114 3.09 -16.12 9.41
N GLY A 115 3.64 -15.02 9.95
CA GLY A 115 2.88 -13.86 10.40
C GLY A 115 2.00 -13.23 9.32
N ASN A 116 2.44 -13.25 8.05
CA ASN A 116 1.68 -12.73 6.91
C ASN A 116 0.46 -13.58 6.50
N TRP A 117 0.30 -14.78 7.07
CA TRP A 117 -0.86 -15.66 6.87
C TRP A 117 -1.80 -15.71 8.07
N ARG A 118 -1.27 -15.44 9.26
CA ARG A 118 -1.96 -15.65 10.53
C ARG A 118 -3.34 -15.00 10.59
N GLU A 119 -3.48 -13.78 10.13
CA GLU A 119 -4.75 -13.05 10.14
C GLU A 119 -5.85 -13.76 9.33
N TYR A 120 -5.50 -14.26 8.14
CA TYR A 120 -6.44 -14.99 7.27
C TYR A 120 -6.81 -16.35 7.85
N LEU A 121 -5.85 -17.01 8.50
CA LEU A 121 -6.04 -18.32 9.11
C LEU A 121 -6.87 -18.23 10.41
N LEU A 122 -6.71 -17.19 11.21
CA LEU A 122 -7.58 -16.91 12.35
C LEU A 122 -9.01 -16.61 11.90
N ASP A 123 -9.18 -15.86 10.81
CA ASP A 123 -10.46 -15.51 10.23
C ASP A 123 -11.25 -16.76 9.82
N ILE A 124 -10.66 -17.64 8.99
CA ILE A 124 -11.33 -18.88 8.56
C ILE A 124 -11.56 -19.83 9.75
N THR A 125 -10.63 -19.92 10.72
CA THR A 125 -10.79 -20.78 11.90
C THR A 125 -11.98 -20.35 12.74
N PHE A 126 -12.20 -19.05 12.95
CA PHE A 126 -13.37 -18.53 13.65
C PHE A 126 -14.68 -18.91 12.92
N GLN A 127 -14.70 -18.78 11.60
CA GLN A 127 -15.87 -19.15 10.81
C GLN A 127 -16.18 -20.64 10.92
N VAL A 128 -15.16 -21.50 10.83
CA VAL A 128 -15.30 -22.96 11.00
C VAL A 128 -15.79 -23.32 12.40
N MET A 129 -15.29 -22.64 13.45
CA MET A 129 -15.77 -22.81 14.82
C MET A 129 -17.30 -22.58 14.90
N VAL A 130 -17.77 -21.48 14.34
CA VAL A 130 -19.21 -21.12 14.38
C VAL A 130 -20.03 -22.06 13.49
N ALA A 131 -19.56 -22.35 12.27
CA ALA A 131 -20.28 -23.21 11.33
C ALA A 131 -20.42 -24.65 11.84
N ARG A 132 -19.36 -25.25 12.45
CA ARG A 132 -19.40 -26.58 13.06
C ARG A 132 -20.39 -26.62 14.23
N ALA A 133 -20.38 -25.61 15.08
CA ALA A 133 -21.28 -25.53 16.22
C ALA A 133 -22.75 -25.35 15.80
N ALA A 134 -23.01 -24.64 14.70
CA ALA A 134 -24.34 -24.48 14.11
C ALA A 134 -24.82 -25.72 13.35
N ASN A 135 -23.90 -26.58 12.86
CA ASN A 135 -24.21 -27.74 12.03
C ASN A 135 -23.50 -29.00 12.54
N PRO A 136 -23.85 -29.53 13.72
CA PRO A 136 -23.12 -30.63 14.37
C PRO A 136 -23.16 -31.96 13.62
N GLY A 137 -24.03 -32.07 12.59
CA GLY A 137 -24.12 -33.26 11.74
C GLY A 137 -23.26 -33.25 10.48
N LEU A 138 -22.56 -32.13 10.20
CA LEU A 138 -21.75 -31.96 9.01
C LEU A 138 -20.26 -32.06 9.30
N GLN A 139 -19.53 -32.71 8.38
CA GLN A 139 -18.08 -32.66 8.34
C GLN A 139 -17.69 -31.47 7.42
N ILE A 140 -17.09 -30.43 8.00
CA ILE A 140 -16.78 -29.20 7.29
C ILE A 140 -15.30 -29.15 6.91
N THR A 141 -15.00 -29.03 5.62
CA THR A 141 -13.67 -28.78 5.05
C THR A 141 -13.48 -27.29 4.79
N PRO A 142 -12.57 -26.61 5.49
CA PRO A 142 -12.27 -25.22 5.24
C PRO A 142 -11.34 -25.02 4.05
N LYS A 143 -11.65 -24.07 3.17
CA LYS A 143 -10.77 -23.68 2.05
C LYS A 143 -10.57 -22.17 2.00
N LEU A 144 -9.33 -21.74 1.74
CA LEU A 144 -9.03 -20.38 1.33
C LEU A 144 -8.97 -20.32 -0.20
N CYS A 145 -9.85 -19.51 -0.79
CA CYS A 145 -9.81 -19.19 -2.22
C CYS A 145 -8.94 -17.94 -2.42
N MET A 146 -7.83 -18.09 -3.13
CA MET A 146 -6.83 -17.04 -3.33
C MET A 146 -6.41 -16.91 -4.79
N VAL A 147 -5.79 -15.78 -5.13
CA VAL A 147 -5.38 -15.44 -6.50
C VAL A 147 -3.98 -15.98 -6.79
N ASN A 148 -3.84 -16.89 -7.75
CA ASN A 148 -2.53 -17.37 -8.18
C ASN A 148 -1.87 -16.39 -9.16
N LYS A 149 -0.87 -15.65 -8.69
CA LYS A 149 -0.14 -14.65 -9.49
C LYS A 149 0.80 -15.26 -10.55
N THR A 150 0.90 -16.59 -10.63
CA THR A 150 1.73 -17.28 -11.65
C THR A 150 0.91 -17.78 -12.83
N LYS A 151 -0.41 -17.90 -12.67
CA LYS A 151 -1.33 -18.37 -13.72
C LYS A 151 -1.81 -17.20 -14.57
N PRO A 152 -1.50 -17.16 -15.89
CA PRO A 152 -2.10 -16.17 -16.78
C PRO A 152 -3.60 -16.48 -16.99
N SER A 153 -4.39 -15.45 -17.24
CA SER A 153 -5.76 -15.58 -17.73
C SER A 153 -5.78 -15.36 -19.24
N ASN A 154 -6.39 -16.30 -19.98
CA ASN A 154 -6.61 -16.15 -21.42
C ASN A 154 -8.05 -15.72 -21.76
N ILE A 155 -8.85 -15.43 -20.74
CA ILE A 155 -10.21 -14.92 -20.92
C ILE A 155 -10.14 -13.50 -21.48
N GLU A 156 -10.70 -13.31 -22.66
CA GLU A 156 -10.73 -12.01 -23.33
C GLU A 156 -11.56 -11.01 -22.52
N ALA A 157 -10.96 -9.82 -22.28
CA ALA A 157 -11.58 -8.71 -21.57
C ALA A 157 -12.21 -9.11 -20.22
N ILE A 158 -11.55 -10.00 -19.44
CA ILE A 158 -12.10 -10.51 -18.17
C ILE A 158 -12.40 -9.37 -17.20
N TYR A 159 -11.56 -8.34 -17.14
CA TYR A 159 -11.77 -7.16 -16.30
C TYR A 159 -13.07 -6.44 -16.65
N ALA A 160 -13.35 -6.24 -17.93
CA ALA A 160 -14.54 -5.54 -18.40
C ALA A 160 -15.83 -6.40 -18.34
N LYS A 161 -15.73 -7.67 -17.94
CA LYS A 161 -16.87 -8.59 -17.72
C LYS A 161 -17.26 -8.72 -16.25
N ILE A 162 -16.79 -7.82 -15.41
CA ILE A 162 -17.16 -7.76 -14.00
C ILE A 162 -17.85 -6.43 -13.74
N ASP A 163 -19.13 -6.51 -13.42
CA ASP A 163 -19.93 -5.35 -13.05
C ASP A 163 -19.87 -5.16 -11.53
N LEU A 164 -19.35 -4.00 -11.08
CA LEU A 164 -19.44 -3.55 -9.69
C LEU A 164 -20.86 -3.01 -9.44
N LEU A 165 -21.45 -3.36 -8.31
CA LEU A 165 -22.81 -3.01 -7.94
C LEU A 165 -22.81 -1.99 -6.78
N ASP A 166 -23.52 -0.88 -6.94
CA ASP A 166 -23.58 0.25 -5.99
C ASP A 166 -24.53 0.01 -4.79
N ASP A 167 -24.98 -1.23 -4.52
CA ASP A 167 -25.96 -1.47 -3.46
C ASP A 167 -25.31 -1.55 -2.08
N ASP A 168 -25.10 -0.39 -1.44
CA ASP A 168 -24.57 -0.27 -0.08
C ASP A 168 -25.54 -0.67 1.03
N ALA A 169 -26.85 -0.71 0.73
CA ALA A 169 -27.89 -0.88 1.73
C ALA A 169 -28.07 -2.33 2.18
N ASP A 170 -27.80 -3.30 1.31
CA ASP A 170 -28.04 -4.73 1.54
C ASP A 170 -26.77 -5.56 1.41
N ARG A 171 -26.09 -5.78 2.55
CA ARG A 171 -24.86 -6.58 2.62
C ARG A 171 -25.04 -8.07 2.30
N SER A 172 -26.27 -8.55 2.07
CA SER A 172 -26.53 -9.92 1.65
C SER A 172 -26.42 -10.11 0.13
N LYS A 173 -26.34 -9.02 -0.63
CA LYS A 173 -26.18 -9.06 -2.08
C LYS A 173 -24.70 -8.99 -2.49
N PRO A 174 -24.34 -9.62 -3.62
CA PRO A 174 -22.98 -9.52 -4.14
C PRO A 174 -22.66 -8.07 -4.52
N ARG A 175 -21.43 -7.64 -4.27
CA ARG A 175 -20.91 -6.30 -4.63
C ARG A 175 -20.36 -6.24 -6.05
N ALA A 176 -20.16 -7.40 -6.67
CA ALA A 176 -19.75 -7.54 -8.06
C ALA A 176 -20.34 -8.81 -8.66
N VAL A 177 -20.57 -8.80 -9.96
CA VAL A 177 -21.08 -9.96 -10.70
C VAL A 177 -20.24 -10.17 -11.96
N PHE A 178 -19.83 -11.43 -12.21
CA PHE A 178 -19.20 -11.80 -13.47
C PHE A 178 -20.27 -12.05 -14.54
N THR A 179 -20.21 -11.29 -15.63
CA THR A 179 -21.21 -11.30 -16.74
C THR A 179 -20.71 -12.01 -18.00
N GLY A 180 -19.50 -12.61 -17.92
CA GLY A 180 -18.91 -13.36 -19.02
C GLY A 180 -19.34 -14.83 -19.09
N ASP A 181 -18.65 -15.61 -19.94
CA ASP A 181 -18.85 -17.06 -20.04
C ASP A 181 -18.28 -17.78 -18.81
N ALA A 182 -19.14 -18.14 -17.86
CA ALA A 182 -18.76 -18.82 -16.63
C ALA A 182 -18.16 -20.22 -16.86
N LYS A 183 -18.51 -20.90 -17.95
CA LYS A 183 -17.95 -22.21 -18.30
C LYS A 183 -16.50 -22.06 -18.78
N ALA A 184 -16.25 -21.09 -19.65
CA ALA A 184 -14.89 -20.77 -20.10
C ALA A 184 -14.02 -20.32 -18.90
N LEU A 185 -14.58 -19.48 -18.02
CA LEU A 185 -13.88 -19.05 -16.79
C LEU A 185 -13.54 -20.23 -15.88
N ALA A 186 -14.46 -21.16 -15.63
CA ALA A 186 -14.20 -22.32 -14.78
C ALA A 186 -13.13 -23.27 -15.35
N ALA A 187 -12.96 -23.28 -16.67
CA ALA A 187 -11.91 -24.06 -17.35
C ALA A 187 -10.52 -23.40 -17.30
N ASP A 188 -10.45 -22.05 -17.25
CA ASP A 188 -9.19 -21.28 -17.31
C ASP A 188 -9.17 -20.14 -16.28
N HIS A 189 -9.40 -20.47 -14.98
CA HIS A 189 -9.31 -19.51 -13.90
C HIS A 189 -7.92 -19.47 -13.24
N PHE A 190 -7.62 -18.36 -12.61
CA PHE A 190 -6.36 -18.12 -11.87
C PHE A 190 -6.53 -18.24 -10.34
N LEU A 191 -7.59 -18.87 -9.85
CA LEU A 191 -7.82 -19.06 -8.41
C LEU A 191 -7.22 -20.38 -7.92
N GLU A 192 -6.80 -20.39 -6.65
CA GLU A 192 -6.44 -21.59 -5.89
C GLU A 192 -7.40 -21.76 -4.71
N PHE A 193 -7.92 -22.96 -4.53
CA PHE A 193 -8.76 -23.35 -3.40
C PHE A 193 -7.93 -24.22 -2.45
N ILE A 194 -7.32 -23.59 -1.46
CA ILE A 194 -6.31 -24.21 -0.59
C ILE A 194 -6.99 -24.83 0.62
N ASP A 195 -6.79 -26.12 0.85
CA ASP A 195 -7.30 -26.81 2.03
C ASP A 195 -6.59 -26.30 3.28
N CYS A 196 -7.37 -25.84 4.25
CA CYS A 196 -6.90 -25.30 5.52
C CYS A 196 -7.20 -26.20 6.72
N THR A 197 -7.62 -27.46 6.50
CA THR A 197 -8.06 -28.35 7.58
C THR A 197 -7.01 -28.48 8.68
N GLU A 198 -5.77 -28.80 8.33
CA GLU A 198 -4.69 -28.98 9.31
C GLU A 198 -4.42 -27.73 10.14
N VAL A 199 -4.28 -26.58 9.48
CA VAL A 199 -3.97 -25.32 10.18
C VAL A 199 -5.15 -24.81 11.00
N VAL A 200 -6.38 -25.05 10.56
CA VAL A 200 -7.60 -24.73 11.33
C VAL A 200 -7.66 -25.55 12.63
N GLU A 201 -7.36 -26.86 12.57
CA GLU A 201 -7.30 -27.69 13.79
C GLU A 201 -6.21 -27.21 14.75
N LEU A 202 -5.06 -26.79 14.23
CA LEU A 202 -3.96 -26.25 15.04
C LEU A 202 -4.35 -24.95 15.75
N LEU A 203 -5.11 -24.05 15.09
CA LEU A 203 -5.51 -22.75 15.62
C LEU A 203 -6.81 -22.79 16.43
N MET A 204 -7.60 -23.85 16.34
CA MET A 204 -8.94 -23.94 16.97
C MET A 204 -8.92 -23.66 18.48
N PRO A 205 -7.99 -24.25 19.29
CA PRO A 205 -7.96 -23.96 20.73
C PRO A 205 -7.77 -22.47 21.04
N GLU A 206 -6.82 -21.82 20.35
CA GLU A 206 -6.53 -20.40 20.49
C GLU A 206 -7.74 -19.51 20.11
N VAL A 207 -8.40 -19.87 18.99
CA VAL A 207 -9.56 -19.10 18.52
C VAL A 207 -10.74 -19.21 19.48
N VAL A 208 -11.00 -20.40 20.04
CA VAL A 208 -12.06 -20.62 21.04
C VAL A 208 -11.79 -19.79 22.31
N GLU A 209 -10.56 -19.80 22.81
CA GLU A 209 -10.17 -19.03 23.99
C GLU A 209 -10.27 -17.52 23.73
N SER A 210 -9.73 -17.06 22.61
CA SER A 210 -9.76 -15.64 22.22
C SER A 210 -11.19 -15.15 22.02
N ALA A 211 -12.05 -15.93 21.36
CA ALA A 211 -13.44 -15.57 21.14
C ALA A 211 -14.23 -15.46 22.47
N ALA A 212 -14.00 -16.36 23.42
CA ALA A 212 -14.60 -16.30 24.74
C ALA A 212 -14.13 -15.07 25.51
N MET A 213 -12.83 -14.79 25.53
CA MET A 213 -12.24 -13.60 26.16
C MET A 213 -12.81 -12.31 25.56
N LEU A 214 -12.93 -12.22 24.24
CA LEU A 214 -13.48 -11.04 23.57
C LEU A 214 -14.96 -10.83 23.88
N LEU A 215 -15.77 -11.89 24.00
CA LEU A 215 -17.15 -11.79 24.46
C LEU A 215 -17.23 -11.24 25.87
N ASP A 216 -16.40 -11.74 26.79
CA ASP A 216 -16.35 -11.27 28.17
C ASP A 216 -15.91 -9.81 28.25
N PHE A 217 -14.93 -9.42 27.43
CA PHE A 217 -14.52 -8.01 27.30
C PHE A 217 -15.67 -7.13 26.79
N MET A 218 -16.39 -7.60 25.74
CA MET A 218 -17.54 -6.89 25.19
C MET A 218 -18.68 -6.67 26.18
N ASP A 219 -18.84 -7.58 27.14
CA ASP A 219 -19.86 -7.52 28.16
C ASP A 219 -19.42 -6.77 29.43
N GLY A 220 -18.18 -6.27 29.44
CA GLY A 220 -17.60 -5.59 30.59
C GLY A 220 -17.24 -6.54 31.77
N ARG A 221 -17.20 -7.85 31.52
CA ARG A 221 -16.78 -8.86 32.51
C ARG A 221 -15.27 -9.00 32.68
N ARG A 222 -14.49 -8.24 31.90
CA ARG A 222 -13.02 -8.20 31.94
C ARG A 222 -12.51 -6.79 32.25
N PRO A 223 -12.83 -6.23 33.43
CA PRO A 223 -12.32 -4.92 33.84
C PRO A 223 -10.80 -4.94 34.10
N ASP A 224 -10.22 -6.13 34.25
CA ASP A 224 -8.77 -6.39 34.38
C ASP A 224 -7.98 -6.15 33.08
N VAL A 225 -8.63 -6.18 31.91
CA VAL A 225 -7.97 -5.92 30.63
C VAL A 225 -7.70 -4.44 30.49
N THR A 226 -6.43 -4.07 30.48
CA THR A 226 -5.95 -2.70 30.27
C THR A 226 -5.34 -2.57 28.86
N PRO A 227 -5.27 -1.34 28.30
CA PRO A 227 -4.61 -1.14 27.00
C PRO A 227 -3.15 -1.60 27.05
N ALA A 228 -2.79 -2.51 26.16
CA ALA A 228 -1.38 -2.85 25.96
C ALA A 228 -0.72 -1.71 25.17
N LEU A 229 -0.06 -0.80 25.87
CA LEU A 229 0.65 0.33 25.27
C LEU A 229 1.93 -0.17 24.58
N THR A 230 1.80 -0.61 23.34
CA THR A 230 2.90 -1.18 22.56
C THR A 230 3.18 -0.34 21.33
N ALA A 231 4.46 -0.30 20.93
CA ALA A 231 4.89 0.60 19.88
C ALA A 231 4.28 0.26 18.50
N ASN A 232 4.35 -1.00 18.08
CA ASN A 232 3.97 -1.35 16.69
C ASN A 232 2.46 -1.33 16.43
N PRO A 233 1.60 -2.02 17.19
CA PRO A 233 0.15 -1.93 16.96
C PRO A 233 -0.40 -0.52 17.15
N CYS A 234 0.06 0.20 18.20
CA CYS A 234 -0.46 1.51 18.51
C CYS A 234 -0.03 2.60 17.52
N LYS A 235 1.15 2.49 16.90
CA LYS A 235 1.58 3.40 15.83
C LYS A 235 0.58 3.39 14.65
N LYS A 236 0.04 2.22 14.30
CA LYS A 236 -0.89 2.00 13.19
C LYS A 236 -2.36 1.94 13.63
N CYS A 237 -2.69 2.43 14.82
CA CYS A 237 -4.06 2.41 15.33
C CYS A 237 -4.94 3.37 14.53
N GLU A 238 -6.02 2.88 13.95
CA GLU A 238 -6.99 3.66 13.18
C GLU A 238 -7.72 4.72 14.00
N PHE A 239 -7.70 4.60 15.33
CA PHE A 239 -8.24 5.60 16.25
C PHE A 239 -7.21 6.63 16.70
N ARG A 240 -6.06 6.71 16.01
CA ARG A 240 -5.00 7.68 16.19
C ARG A 240 -4.99 8.69 15.05
N GLY A 241 -5.40 9.91 15.30
CA GLY A 241 -5.40 11.00 14.34
C GLY A 241 -5.58 12.35 15.03
N ALA A 242 -4.86 13.38 14.59
CA ALA A 242 -4.92 14.71 15.21
C ALA A 242 -6.32 15.35 15.10
N HIS A 243 -7.07 15.00 14.05
CA HIS A 243 -8.42 15.52 13.76
C HIS A 243 -9.55 14.68 14.38
N LEU A 244 -9.24 13.50 14.96
CA LEU A 244 -10.26 12.61 15.51
C LEU A 244 -10.79 13.13 16.85
N SER A 245 -12.11 13.22 16.98
CA SER A 245 -12.80 13.59 18.23
C SER A 245 -14.14 12.86 18.33
N PRO A 246 -14.36 11.95 19.31
CA PRO A 246 -13.39 11.51 20.31
C PRO A 246 -12.22 10.72 19.73
N ASN A 247 -11.07 10.71 20.43
CA ASN A 247 -9.84 10.05 20.00
C ASN A 247 -9.55 8.82 20.86
N GLY A 248 -9.71 7.63 20.28
CA GLY A 248 -9.53 6.37 21.01
C GLY A 248 -8.07 6.11 21.43
N PHE A 249 -7.10 6.58 20.66
CA PHE A 249 -5.69 6.49 21.04
C PHE A 249 -5.41 7.29 22.32
N ASN A 250 -5.91 8.53 22.41
CA ASN A 250 -5.74 9.36 23.59
C ASN A 250 -6.47 8.80 24.84
N GLU A 251 -7.56 8.05 24.65
CA GLU A 251 -8.18 7.33 25.79
C GLU A 251 -7.28 6.22 26.34
N CYS A 252 -6.51 5.55 25.48
CA CYS A 252 -5.57 4.52 25.91
C CYS A 252 -4.30 5.12 26.54
N TRP A 253 -3.76 6.18 25.93
CA TRP A 253 -2.43 6.72 26.25
C TRP A 253 -2.48 7.92 27.19
N GLY A 254 -3.61 8.64 27.30
CA GLY A 254 -3.73 9.94 27.95
C GLY A 254 -3.25 11.08 27.05
N GLU A 255 -2.74 12.14 27.64
CA GLU A 255 -2.11 13.23 26.89
C GLU A 255 -0.81 12.74 26.27
N THR A 256 -0.67 12.98 24.97
CA THR A 256 0.47 12.52 24.17
C THR A 256 1.02 13.63 23.28
N PRO A 257 2.31 13.58 22.94
CA PRO A 257 2.88 14.45 21.91
C PRO A 257 2.14 14.28 20.57
N PRO A 258 2.24 15.28 19.67
CA PRO A 258 1.71 15.17 18.32
C PRO A 258 2.32 13.98 17.56
N ILE A 259 1.62 13.55 16.50
CA ILE A 259 2.17 12.55 15.57
C ILE A 259 3.52 13.06 15.03
N GLY A 260 4.50 12.17 14.98
CA GLY A 260 5.88 12.48 14.62
C GLY A 260 6.77 12.88 15.81
N ALA A 261 6.21 13.36 16.92
CA ALA A 261 6.96 13.66 18.15
C ALA A 261 6.80 12.61 19.25
N HIS A 262 5.90 11.65 19.08
CA HIS A 262 5.70 10.57 20.03
C HIS A 262 6.80 9.50 19.88
N VAL A 263 7.25 8.89 21.00
CA VAL A 263 8.34 7.89 21.00
C VAL A 263 8.10 6.69 20.09
N ILE A 264 6.81 6.30 19.86
CA ILE A 264 6.47 5.23 18.94
C ILE A 264 6.63 5.62 17.46
N ASP A 265 6.78 6.92 17.16
CA ASP A 265 6.95 7.43 15.79
C ASP A 265 8.42 7.43 15.33
N LEU A 266 9.32 6.89 16.17
CA LEU A 266 10.74 6.77 15.79
C LEU A 266 10.87 6.18 14.37
N PRO A 267 11.60 6.84 13.44
CA PRO A 267 11.83 6.36 12.09
C PRO A 267 12.34 4.91 12.07
N HIS A 268 11.88 4.11 11.11
CA HIS A 268 12.18 2.67 10.99
C HIS A 268 11.76 1.81 12.21
N GLY A 269 10.91 2.33 13.08
CA GLY A 269 10.34 1.62 14.23
C GLY A 269 11.36 1.22 15.29
N ILE A 270 10.88 0.51 16.30
CA ILE A 270 11.67 0.11 17.47
C ILE A 270 12.19 -1.31 17.20
N ARG A 271 13.48 -1.40 16.85
CA ARG A 271 14.15 -2.66 16.52
C ARG A 271 15.41 -2.83 17.36
N GLY A 272 15.65 -4.06 17.83
CA GLY A 272 16.80 -4.41 18.66
C GLY A 272 16.52 -4.31 20.17
N LYS A 273 17.29 -5.10 20.93
CA LYS A 273 17.05 -5.29 22.37
C LYS A 273 17.26 -3.99 23.18
N GLU A 274 18.32 -3.27 22.91
CA GLU A 274 18.68 -2.05 23.66
C GLU A 274 17.68 -0.92 23.42
N LEU A 275 17.35 -0.65 22.15
CA LEU A 275 16.33 0.34 21.79
C LEU A 275 14.95 -0.03 22.34
N GLY A 276 14.58 -1.32 22.25
CA GLY A 276 13.33 -1.81 22.82
C GLY A 276 13.26 -1.58 24.33
N ALA A 277 14.32 -1.92 25.07
CA ALA A 277 14.40 -1.69 26.50
C ALA A 277 14.32 -0.20 26.88
N ALA A 278 15.00 0.66 26.13
CA ALA A 278 14.96 2.10 26.38
C ALA A 278 13.55 2.67 26.16
N VAL A 279 12.89 2.28 25.07
CA VAL A 279 11.51 2.72 24.80
C VAL A 279 10.55 2.17 25.84
N THR A 280 10.65 0.89 26.23
CA THR A 280 9.83 0.33 27.30
C THR A 280 10.00 1.13 28.60
N ALA A 281 11.23 1.46 28.99
CA ALA A 281 11.49 2.27 30.16
C ALA A 281 10.91 3.70 30.07
N MET A 282 10.83 4.28 28.87
CA MET A 282 10.14 5.56 28.65
C MET A 282 8.62 5.40 28.82
N LEU A 283 8.04 4.36 28.23
CA LEU A 283 6.60 4.07 28.33
C LEU A 283 6.17 3.82 29.79
N ASP A 284 6.97 3.07 30.56
CA ASP A 284 6.69 2.78 31.98
C ASP A 284 6.67 4.06 32.84
N ARG A 285 7.46 5.07 32.46
CA ARG A 285 7.47 6.39 33.13
C ARG A 285 6.45 7.37 32.54
N ARG A 286 5.69 6.96 31.52
CA ARG A 286 4.81 7.84 30.73
C ARG A 286 5.55 9.03 30.09
N ASP A 287 6.80 8.83 29.72
CA ASP A 287 7.59 9.78 28.96
C ASP A 287 7.44 9.43 27.48
N TYR A 288 6.52 10.08 26.82
CA TYR A 288 6.15 9.79 25.43
C TYR A 288 6.88 10.66 24.40
N GLU A 289 7.65 11.65 24.87
CA GLU A 289 8.37 12.57 24.00
C GLU A 289 9.56 11.90 23.30
N LEU A 290 9.51 11.79 21.99
CA LEU A 290 10.62 11.22 21.20
C LEU A 290 11.92 12.03 21.36
N ALA A 291 11.83 13.33 21.62
CA ALA A 291 12.99 14.18 21.88
C ALA A 291 13.83 13.72 23.09
N ASN A 292 13.21 12.99 24.05
CA ASN A 292 13.86 12.51 25.27
C ASN A 292 14.58 11.16 25.08
N ILE A 293 14.51 10.55 23.90
CA ILE A 293 15.15 9.25 23.64
C ILE A 293 16.68 9.40 23.78
N PRO A 294 17.38 8.47 24.47
CA PRO A 294 18.83 8.55 24.63
C PRO A 294 19.59 8.38 23.31
N ASP A 295 20.56 9.24 23.04
CA ASP A 295 21.35 9.19 21.79
C ASP A 295 22.04 7.84 21.58
N ALA A 296 22.57 7.24 22.63
CA ALA A 296 23.28 5.96 22.57
C ALA A 296 22.47 4.82 21.94
N VAL A 297 21.12 4.84 22.08
CA VAL A 297 20.27 3.77 21.53
C VAL A 297 19.80 4.02 20.09
N ILE A 298 19.93 5.27 19.60
CA ILE A 298 19.53 5.65 18.23
C ILE A 298 20.72 5.74 17.27
N GLU A 299 21.95 5.73 17.77
CA GLU A 299 23.18 5.83 16.96
C GLU A 299 23.50 4.55 16.18
N GLY A 300 22.92 3.43 16.56
CA GLY A 300 23.18 2.12 15.96
C GLY A 300 22.66 1.97 14.52
N GLY A 301 23.50 1.33 13.66
CA GLY A 301 23.12 0.91 12.31
C GLY A 301 23.35 1.95 11.21
N LYS A 302 23.99 1.52 10.11
CA LYS A 302 24.36 2.40 8.99
C LYS A 302 23.15 2.98 8.25
N SER A 303 22.02 2.24 8.18
CA SER A 303 20.83 2.64 7.44
C SER A 303 19.79 3.36 8.30
N TYR A 304 19.64 2.96 9.58
CA TYR A 304 18.56 3.46 10.45
C TYR A 304 19.03 4.59 11.39
N GLY A 305 20.33 4.67 11.70
CA GLY A 305 20.89 5.66 12.59
C GLY A 305 20.71 7.10 12.11
N PRO A 306 21.12 7.46 10.88
CA PRO A 306 21.01 8.83 10.40
C PRO A 306 19.58 9.40 10.45
N PRO A 307 18.54 8.76 9.87
CA PRO A 307 17.19 9.32 9.92
C PRO A 307 16.64 9.46 11.34
N ARG A 308 16.98 8.54 12.26
CA ARG A 308 16.60 8.64 13.68
C ARG A 308 17.24 9.85 14.34
N ARG A 309 18.57 10.01 14.21
CA ARG A 309 19.30 11.14 14.79
C ARG A 309 18.81 12.49 14.26
N HIS A 310 18.66 12.60 12.94
CA HIS A 310 18.22 13.83 12.31
C HIS A 310 16.82 14.22 12.79
N HIS A 311 15.88 13.25 12.83
CA HIS A 311 14.53 13.53 13.31
C HIS A 311 14.52 13.95 14.79
N VAL A 312 15.21 13.23 15.68
CA VAL A 312 15.32 13.60 17.09
C VAL A 312 15.99 14.98 17.25
N GLN A 313 17.01 15.26 16.45
CA GLN A 313 17.66 16.57 16.46
C GLN A 313 16.71 17.69 16.04
N THR A 314 15.89 17.48 14.99
CA THR A 314 14.89 18.48 14.58
C THR A 314 13.83 18.73 15.66
N LEU A 315 13.41 17.70 16.39
CA LEU A 315 12.47 17.85 17.52
C LEU A 315 13.09 18.65 18.68
N ARG A 316 14.38 18.43 18.97
CA ARG A 316 15.10 19.13 20.05
C ARG A 316 15.43 20.59 19.73
N THR A 317 15.74 20.88 18.47
CA THR A 317 16.25 22.19 18.06
C THR A 317 15.23 23.05 17.33
N ASN A 318 14.18 22.46 16.82
CA ASN A 318 13.22 23.06 15.88
C ASN A 318 13.91 23.70 14.66
N LYS A 319 15.01 23.09 14.18
CA LYS A 319 15.78 23.54 13.02
C LYS A 319 15.96 22.41 12.03
N PRO A 320 16.01 22.71 10.71
CA PRO A 320 16.36 21.70 9.72
C PRO A 320 17.78 21.19 9.93
N VAL A 321 18.00 19.93 9.53
CA VAL A 321 19.31 19.28 9.49
C VAL A 321 19.63 18.97 8.04
N GLN A 322 20.77 19.48 7.56
CA GLN A 322 21.31 19.14 6.24
C GLN A 322 22.80 18.80 6.42
N ALA A 323 23.14 17.53 6.22
CA ALA A 323 24.54 17.09 6.30
C ALA A 323 25.34 17.66 5.11
N PRO A 324 26.56 18.18 5.35
CA PRO A 324 27.41 18.78 4.29
C PRO A 324 27.67 17.84 3.12
N GLU A 325 27.78 16.55 3.38
CA GLU A 325 28.02 15.49 2.40
C GLU A 325 26.93 15.42 1.33
N LEU A 326 25.71 15.89 1.62
CA LEU A 326 24.63 15.92 0.64
C LEU A 326 25.00 16.76 -0.58
N VAL A 327 25.54 17.95 -0.35
CA VAL A 327 25.95 18.86 -1.42
C VAL A 327 27.06 18.25 -2.27
N GLU A 328 28.01 17.55 -1.64
CA GLU A 328 29.10 16.85 -2.34
C GLU A 328 28.55 15.73 -3.23
N VAL A 329 27.64 14.91 -2.70
CA VAL A 329 26.98 13.85 -3.47
C VAL A 329 26.23 14.42 -4.68
N LEU A 330 25.45 15.50 -4.47
CA LEU A 330 24.67 16.09 -5.55
C LEU A 330 25.55 16.74 -6.64
N ARG A 331 26.67 17.37 -6.28
CA ARG A 331 27.62 17.93 -7.22
C ARG A 331 28.43 16.88 -7.98
N GLY A 332 28.55 15.68 -7.44
CA GLY A 332 29.22 14.56 -8.06
C GLY A 332 28.36 13.79 -9.09
N LEU A 333 27.10 14.16 -9.28
CA LEU A 333 26.21 13.47 -10.23
C LEU A 333 26.61 13.77 -11.69
N GLU A 334 26.53 12.73 -12.53
CA GLU A 334 26.84 12.83 -13.95
C GLU A 334 25.64 13.41 -14.72
N TYR A 335 25.88 14.46 -15.49
CA TYR A 335 24.87 15.07 -16.36
C TYR A 335 24.75 14.36 -17.71
N PRO A 336 23.55 14.41 -18.34
CA PRO A 336 22.32 15.06 -17.89
C PRO A 336 21.70 14.40 -16.65
N LEU A 337 20.99 15.19 -15.84
CA LEU A 337 20.20 14.68 -14.72
C LEU A 337 18.76 14.45 -15.17
N HIS A 338 18.25 13.24 -15.00
CA HIS A 338 16.89 12.85 -15.37
C HIS A 338 16.10 12.53 -14.11
N PHE A 339 15.11 13.32 -13.77
CA PHE A 339 14.21 13.11 -12.64
C PHE A 339 12.97 12.42 -13.18
N ILE A 340 12.77 11.16 -12.84
CA ILE A 340 11.70 10.32 -13.38
C ILE A 340 10.73 9.86 -12.30
N ASP A 341 9.47 9.78 -12.69
CA ASP A 341 8.38 9.23 -11.89
C ASP A 341 7.43 8.42 -12.76
N PHE A 342 6.81 7.37 -12.20
CA PHE A 342 5.97 6.43 -12.92
C PHE A 342 4.63 6.23 -12.25
N GLU A 343 3.60 6.05 -13.11
CA GLU A 343 2.33 5.51 -12.67
C GLU A 343 2.13 4.10 -13.24
N ALA A 344 1.77 3.17 -12.38
CA ALA A 344 1.53 1.79 -12.79
C ALA A 344 0.42 1.14 -11.97
N SER A 345 -0.30 0.21 -12.60
CA SER A 345 -1.37 -0.57 -11.99
C SER A 345 -0.94 -2.01 -11.72
N ARG A 346 -1.38 -2.54 -10.57
CA ARG A 346 -1.21 -3.96 -10.17
C ARG A 346 -2.49 -4.42 -9.48
N ILE A 347 -3.39 -5.02 -10.24
CA ILE A 347 -4.70 -5.45 -9.76
C ILE A 347 -4.85 -6.97 -9.79
N PRO A 348 -5.76 -7.54 -8.97
CA PRO A 348 -5.97 -8.98 -8.90
C PRO A 348 -6.55 -9.59 -10.18
N VAL A 349 -7.29 -8.81 -10.97
CA VAL A 349 -7.93 -9.28 -12.21
C VAL A 349 -7.17 -8.72 -13.41
N PRO A 350 -6.59 -9.56 -14.27
CA PRO A 350 -5.84 -9.10 -15.45
C PRO A 350 -6.67 -8.25 -16.41
N TYR A 351 -6.08 -7.20 -16.98
CA TYR A 351 -6.75 -6.38 -18.00
C TYR A 351 -6.86 -7.10 -19.36
N LEU A 352 -5.81 -7.81 -19.75
CA LEU A 352 -5.66 -8.35 -21.11
C LEU A 352 -5.38 -9.86 -21.07
N PRO A 353 -5.76 -10.61 -22.13
CA PRO A 353 -5.43 -12.02 -22.27
C PRO A 353 -3.92 -12.27 -22.20
N GLY A 354 -3.56 -13.39 -21.57
CA GLY A 354 -2.16 -13.78 -21.34
C GLY A 354 -1.46 -13.04 -20.21
N MET A 355 -2.11 -12.07 -19.55
CA MET A 355 -1.62 -11.45 -18.34
C MET A 355 -1.88 -12.29 -17.10
N LYS A 356 -0.99 -12.17 -16.12
CA LYS A 356 -1.12 -12.77 -14.79
C LYS A 356 -1.80 -11.78 -13.83
N PRO A 357 -2.52 -12.27 -12.82
CA PRO A 357 -2.96 -11.43 -11.70
C PRO A 357 -1.77 -10.68 -11.07
N TYR A 358 -1.99 -9.45 -10.68
CA TYR A 358 -0.96 -8.56 -10.11
C TYR A 358 0.25 -8.32 -11.03
N GLU A 359 0.13 -8.63 -12.32
CA GLU A 359 1.14 -8.25 -13.30
C GLU A 359 1.18 -6.73 -13.43
N GLN A 360 2.37 -6.16 -13.38
CA GLN A 360 2.56 -4.72 -13.42
C GLN A 360 2.28 -4.15 -14.81
N VAL A 361 1.45 -3.13 -14.86
CA VAL A 361 1.12 -2.36 -16.06
C VAL A 361 1.59 -0.94 -15.83
N ALA A 362 2.76 -0.59 -16.38
CA ALA A 362 3.30 0.78 -16.37
C ALA A 362 2.59 1.58 -17.46
N PHE A 363 1.75 2.51 -17.09
CA PHE A 363 0.90 3.23 -18.03
C PHE A 363 1.28 4.68 -18.24
N GLN A 364 2.16 5.25 -17.40
CA GLN A 364 2.58 6.64 -17.48
C GLN A 364 4.00 6.82 -16.96
N PHE A 365 4.74 7.77 -17.54
CA PHE A 365 5.90 8.39 -16.91
C PHE A 365 5.92 9.91 -17.14
N SER A 366 6.61 10.57 -16.23
CA SER A 366 7.10 11.94 -16.38
C SER A 366 8.62 11.97 -16.20
N CYS A 367 9.29 12.87 -16.90
CA CYS A 367 10.74 13.06 -16.82
C CYS A 367 11.10 14.54 -16.96
N HIS A 368 11.65 15.16 -15.91
CA HIS A 368 12.33 16.43 -16.03
C HIS A 368 13.82 16.23 -16.22
N THR A 369 14.43 16.93 -17.16
CA THR A 369 15.84 16.78 -17.51
C THR A 369 16.59 18.10 -17.41
N LEU A 370 17.73 18.08 -16.72
CA LEU A 370 18.72 19.14 -16.68
C LEU A 370 19.95 18.71 -17.48
N ALA A 371 20.22 19.37 -18.59
CA ALA A 371 21.26 18.96 -19.53
C ALA A 371 22.69 19.18 -19.01
N SER A 372 22.90 20.20 -18.16
CA SER A 372 24.20 20.55 -17.58
C SER A 372 24.00 21.27 -16.23
N PRO A 373 25.09 21.48 -15.43
CA PRO A 373 25.02 22.29 -14.22
C PRO A 373 24.53 23.73 -14.46
N ASP A 374 24.83 24.27 -15.62
CA ASP A 374 24.49 25.65 -16.01
C ASP A 374 23.23 25.72 -16.90
N ALA A 375 22.40 24.67 -16.85
CA ALA A 375 21.17 24.63 -17.64
C ALA A 375 20.27 25.82 -17.28
N THR A 376 19.84 26.57 -18.30
CA THR A 376 18.90 27.71 -18.18
C THR A 376 17.45 27.26 -18.30
N GLU A 377 17.21 26.07 -18.84
CA GLU A 377 15.90 25.48 -19.06
C GLU A 377 15.82 24.10 -18.42
N MET A 378 14.63 23.77 -17.95
CA MET A 378 14.25 22.45 -17.46
C MET A 378 13.37 21.80 -18.53
N GLN A 379 13.95 20.80 -19.24
CA GLN A 379 13.21 20.06 -20.26
C GLN A 379 12.22 19.11 -19.59
N HIS A 380 11.05 18.90 -20.21
CA HIS A 380 10.04 17.98 -19.71
C HIS A 380 9.58 17.04 -20.83
N SER A 381 9.62 15.74 -20.56
CA SER A 381 9.11 14.66 -21.41
C SER A 381 8.12 13.83 -20.61
N GLN A 382 7.05 13.40 -21.25
CA GLN A 382 6.02 12.59 -20.58
C GLN A 382 5.34 11.66 -21.60
N TRP A 383 4.82 10.55 -21.11
CA TRP A 383 4.06 9.60 -21.89
C TRP A 383 2.94 8.98 -21.07
N LEU A 384 1.79 8.71 -21.69
CA LEU A 384 0.62 8.08 -21.09
C LEU A 384 -0.01 7.12 -22.09
N ASN A 385 -0.29 5.89 -21.68
CA ASN A 385 -1.05 4.96 -22.49
C ASN A 385 -2.55 5.36 -22.53
N LEU A 386 -3.02 5.67 -23.73
CA LEU A 386 -4.42 6.04 -23.97
C LEU A 386 -5.22 4.93 -24.67
N ARG A 387 -4.65 3.72 -24.81
CA ARG A 387 -5.22 2.62 -25.59
C ARG A 387 -5.39 1.37 -24.73
N ASP A 388 -6.38 0.56 -25.05
CA ASP A 388 -6.60 -0.76 -24.45
C ASP A 388 -5.62 -1.78 -25.11
N VAL A 389 -4.34 -1.66 -24.75
CA VAL A 389 -3.25 -2.53 -25.23
C VAL A 389 -2.24 -2.76 -24.11
N TYR A 390 -1.40 -3.78 -24.23
CA TYR A 390 -0.28 -4.01 -23.31
C TYR A 390 0.76 -2.90 -23.44
N PRO A 391 0.91 -2.01 -22.43
CA PRO A 391 1.65 -0.76 -22.64
C PRO A 391 3.16 -0.89 -22.39
N ASN A 392 3.62 -1.89 -21.64
CA ASN A 392 4.98 -1.90 -21.06
C ASN A 392 6.12 -1.84 -22.09
N ASN A 393 5.91 -2.39 -23.30
CA ASN A 393 6.94 -2.31 -24.35
C ASN A 393 7.09 -0.90 -24.91
N GLU A 394 5.97 -0.20 -25.15
CA GLU A 394 5.98 1.19 -25.61
C GLU A 394 6.47 2.11 -24.51
N PHE A 395 5.95 1.95 -23.28
CA PHE A 395 6.39 2.68 -22.09
C PHE A 395 7.92 2.72 -21.97
N VAL A 396 8.58 1.57 -22.01
CA VAL A 396 10.03 1.52 -21.78
C VAL A 396 10.84 2.09 -22.94
N ARG A 397 10.33 1.97 -24.19
CA ARG A 397 10.99 2.54 -25.36
C ARG A 397 10.88 4.07 -25.36
N GLU A 398 9.72 4.61 -25.02
CA GLU A 398 9.53 6.06 -24.88
C GLU A 398 10.34 6.62 -23.69
N LEU A 399 10.39 5.90 -22.56
CA LEU A 399 11.25 6.30 -21.45
C LEU A 399 12.74 6.31 -21.87
N ARG A 400 13.19 5.28 -22.61
CA ARG A 400 14.56 5.25 -23.13
C ARG A 400 14.84 6.40 -24.09
N ASN A 401 13.88 6.77 -24.94
CA ASN A 401 13.98 7.94 -25.80
C ASN A 401 14.16 9.23 -24.99
N ALA A 402 13.45 9.35 -23.86
CA ALA A 402 13.50 10.52 -22.99
C ALA A 402 14.83 10.65 -22.21
N ILE A 403 15.36 9.54 -21.64
CA ILE A 403 16.54 9.59 -20.75
C ILE A 403 17.85 9.09 -21.40
N GLY A 404 17.80 8.56 -22.61
CA GLY A 404 18.96 8.09 -23.36
C GLY A 404 19.80 7.04 -22.61
N ASP A 405 21.07 6.95 -23.01
CA ASP A 405 22.01 5.94 -22.51
C ASP A 405 23.06 6.52 -21.52
N ARG A 406 22.99 7.82 -21.17
CA ARG A 406 23.96 8.52 -20.31
C ARG A 406 23.30 9.38 -19.24
N GLY A 407 24.10 9.84 -18.28
CA GLY A 407 23.66 10.71 -17.21
C GLY A 407 23.05 9.96 -16.03
N THR A 408 22.73 10.70 -14.98
CA THR A 408 22.14 10.18 -13.73
C THR A 408 20.63 10.16 -13.84
N VAL A 409 20.02 9.05 -13.42
CA VAL A 409 18.57 8.87 -13.32
C VAL A 409 18.19 8.97 -11.85
N LEU A 410 17.44 10.02 -11.50
CA LEU A 410 17.00 10.28 -10.14
C LEU A 410 15.53 9.84 -9.99
N VAL A 411 15.25 9.12 -8.91
CA VAL A 411 13.92 8.63 -8.52
C VAL A 411 13.62 9.01 -7.08
N TRP A 412 12.32 9.02 -6.72
CA TRP A 412 11.94 9.18 -5.31
C TRP A 412 11.41 7.87 -4.76
N SER A 413 12.23 6.94 -4.57
CA SER A 413 12.03 5.64 -3.92
C SER A 413 12.48 4.47 -4.79
N HIS A 414 12.33 3.29 -4.25
CA HIS A 414 12.64 2.04 -4.97
C HIS A 414 11.52 1.62 -5.96
N TYR A 415 10.41 2.37 -6.01
CA TYR A 415 9.23 2.00 -6.81
C TYR A 415 9.55 1.95 -8.31
N GLU A 416 10.16 3.00 -8.86
CA GLU A 416 10.55 3.09 -10.27
C GLU A 416 11.54 1.97 -10.64
N LYS A 417 12.50 1.71 -9.77
CA LYS A 417 13.45 0.59 -9.93
C LYS A 417 12.73 -0.76 -9.97
N SER A 418 11.81 -1.00 -9.05
CA SER A 418 11.06 -2.26 -8.97
C SER A 418 10.12 -2.43 -10.16
N THR A 419 9.51 -1.33 -10.62
CA THR A 419 8.67 -1.28 -11.83
C THR A 419 9.48 -1.64 -13.07
N LEU A 420 10.60 -0.99 -13.30
CA LEU A 420 11.47 -1.30 -14.46
C LEU A 420 11.99 -2.74 -14.42
N ARG A 421 12.37 -3.26 -13.27
CA ARG A 421 12.75 -4.68 -13.11
C ARG A 421 11.60 -5.62 -13.44
N GLY A 422 10.40 -5.31 -13.01
CA GLY A 422 9.17 -6.04 -13.34
C GLY A 422 8.88 -6.04 -14.84
N VAL A 423 8.89 -4.86 -15.44
CA VAL A 423 8.71 -4.69 -16.91
C VAL A 423 9.77 -5.45 -17.69
N ARG A 424 11.06 -5.34 -17.32
CA ARG A 424 12.15 -6.10 -17.98
C ARG A 424 11.90 -7.60 -17.97
N ARG A 425 11.46 -8.16 -16.83
CA ARG A 425 11.14 -9.59 -16.71
C ARG A 425 9.98 -9.97 -17.63
N GLN A 426 8.91 -9.19 -17.64
CA GLN A 426 7.75 -9.42 -18.50
C GLN A 426 8.11 -9.37 -19.99
N LEU A 427 8.91 -8.38 -20.41
CA LEU A 427 9.38 -8.27 -21.79
C LEU A 427 10.24 -9.47 -22.19
N ARG A 428 11.09 -9.98 -21.28
CA ARG A 428 11.85 -11.21 -21.51
C ARG A 428 10.96 -12.42 -21.68
N GLU A 429 9.97 -12.62 -20.78
CA GLU A 429 9.01 -13.72 -20.84
C GLU A 429 8.19 -13.70 -22.14
N ARG A 430 7.92 -12.52 -22.69
CA ARG A 430 7.17 -12.30 -23.94
C ARG A 430 8.05 -12.27 -25.19
N GLY A 431 9.37 -12.45 -25.08
CA GLY A 431 10.31 -12.39 -26.20
C GLY A 431 10.47 -10.98 -26.83
N LEU A 432 10.12 -9.93 -26.07
CA LEU A 432 10.18 -8.52 -26.53
C LEU A 432 11.45 -7.78 -26.07
N LEU A 433 12.31 -8.43 -25.28
CA LEU A 433 13.55 -7.84 -24.75
C LEU A 433 14.71 -8.12 -25.71
N ASP A 434 15.03 -7.15 -26.56
CA ASP A 434 16.23 -7.22 -27.41
C ASP A 434 17.53 -6.89 -26.64
N ALA A 435 18.69 -7.20 -27.21
CA ALA A 435 19.99 -7.03 -26.55
C ALA A 435 20.31 -5.56 -26.22
N SER A 436 19.90 -4.61 -27.06
CA SER A 436 20.12 -3.18 -26.82
C SER A 436 19.30 -2.68 -25.64
N LEU A 437 18.03 -3.09 -25.57
CA LEU A 437 17.14 -2.75 -24.47
C LEU A 437 17.58 -3.44 -23.15
N ALA A 438 18.07 -4.69 -23.23
CA ALA A 438 18.64 -5.38 -22.07
C ALA A 438 19.85 -4.66 -21.48
N ALA A 439 20.77 -4.16 -22.34
CA ALA A 439 21.93 -3.38 -21.91
C ALA A 439 21.51 -2.05 -21.27
N TRP A 440 20.51 -1.37 -21.84
CA TRP A 440 19.96 -0.15 -21.26
C TRP A 440 19.36 -0.41 -19.87
N PHE A 441 18.53 -1.43 -19.71
CA PHE A 441 18.00 -1.82 -18.37
C PHE A 441 19.12 -2.09 -17.37
N GLN A 442 20.19 -2.77 -17.81
CA GLN A 442 21.32 -3.04 -16.93
C GLN A 442 22.00 -1.76 -16.45
N SER A 443 22.11 -0.73 -17.31
CA SER A 443 22.68 0.57 -16.93
C SER A 443 21.83 1.33 -15.90
N VAL A 444 20.49 1.17 -15.95
CA VAL A 444 19.57 1.91 -15.07
C VAL A 444 19.25 1.11 -13.80
N VAL A 445 18.82 -0.16 -13.92
CA VAL A 445 18.30 -0.93 -12.76
C VAL A 445 19.19 -2.11 -12.35
N GLY A 446 20.39 -2.19 -12.92
CA GLY A 446 21.36 -3.24 -12.60
C GLY A 446 21.13 -4.56 -13.34
N PRO A 447 21.94 -5.58 -13.06
CA PRO A 447 21.87 -6.86 -13.75
C PRO A 447 20.57 -7.61 -13.44
N LEU A 448 20.20 -8.51 -14.35
CA LEU A 448 19.09 -9.41 -14.16
C LEU A 448 19.43 -10.47 -13.10
N ALA A 449 18.48 -10.81 -12.23
CA ALA A 449 18.66 -11.91 -11.29
C ALA A 449 18.72 -13.26 -12.01
N GLY A 450 19.67 -14.09 -11.62
CA GLY A 450 19.72 -15.50 -12.03
C GLY A 450 18.67 -16.34 -11.29
N PRO A 451 18.55 -17.64 -11.63
CA PRO A 451 17.54 -18.53 -11.05
C PRO A 451 17.57 -18.59 -9.54
N ASP A 452 18.76 -18.53 -8.95
CA ASP A 452 19.01 -18.73 -7.52
C ASP A 452 19.05 -17.42 -6.72
N LYS A 453 18.76 -16.26 -7.35
CA LYS A 453 18.84 -14.94 -6.72
C LYS A 453 17.50 -14.21 -6.83
N LYS A 454 17.13 -13.50 -5.77
CA LYS A 454 15.98 -12.60 -5.80
C LYS A 454 16.38 -11.26 -6.43
N GLU A 455 15.49 -10.66 -7.21
CA GLU A 455 15.72 -9.35 -7.83
C GLU A 455 16.11 -8.26 -6.82
N LYS A 456 15.57 -8.32 -5.61
CA LYS A 456 15.90 -7.38 -4.53
C LYS A 456 17.35 -7.45 -4.05
N ASP A 457 18.01 -8.59 -4.26
CA ASP A 457 19.39 -8.84 -3.82
C ASP A 457 20.41 -8.47 -4.92
N MET A 458 19.93 -8.02 -6.07
CA MET A 458 20.78 -7.59 -7.18
C MET A 458 21.26 -6.15 -6.98
N PRO A 459 22.52 -5.85 -7.36
CA PRO A 459 23.05 -4.48 -7.29
C PRO A 459 22.21 -3.52 -8.14
N GLU A 460 22.25 -2.26 -7.77
CA GLU A 460 21.62 -1.19 -8.54
C GLU A 460 22.38 -0.92 -9.84
N GLY A 461 21.70 -0.31 -10.79
CA GLY A 461 22.36 0.20 -12.00
C GLY A 461 23.23 1.42 -11.66
N PRO A 462 24.35 1.60 -12.35
CA PRO A 462 25.30 2.67 -12.05
C PRO A 462 24.72 4.08 -12.26
N ARG A 463 23.63 4.20 -13.02
CA ARG A 463 22.99 5.48 -13.32
C ARG A 463 21.90 5.89 -12.32
N LEU A 464 21.37 4.96 -11.53
CA LEU A 464 20.22 5.22 -10.67
C LEU A 464 20.64 5.82 -9.32
N VAL A 465 19.97 6.90 -8.92
CA VAL A 465 20.11 7.52 -7.60
C VAL A 465 18.74 7.69 -6.97
N ASP A 466 18.55 7.09 -5.78
CA ASP A 466 17.33 7.19 -5.00
C ASP A 466 17.39 8.42 -4.08
N MET A 467 16.59 9.45 -4.37
CA MET A 467 16.53 10.70 -3.61
C MET A 467 15.88 10.51 -2.23
N LEU A 468 15.00 9.53 -2.06
CA LEU A 468 14.45 9.18 -0.75
C LEU A 468 15.56 8.71 0.20
N GLU A 469 16.48 7.88 -0.29
CA GLU A 469 17.63 7.43 0.51
C GLU A 469 18.59 8.58 0.81
N LEU A 470 18.77 9.55 -0.11
CA LEU A 470 19.52 10.79 0.17
C LEU A 470 18.82 11.62 1.25
N SER A 471 17.49 11.78 1.15
CA SER A 471 16.70 12.47 2.17
C SER A 471 16.89 11.82 3.55
N LYS A 472 16.65 10.52 3.68
CA LYS A 472 16.80 9.77 4.93
C LYS A 472 18.20 9.90 5.54
N ARG A 473 19.21 9.89 4.69
CA ARG A 473 20.60 9.87 5.14
C ARG A 473 21.14 11.25 5.51
N TYR A 474 20.68 12.31 4.85
CA TYR A 474 21.36 13.60 4.90
C TYR A 474 20.46 14.80 5.22
N PHE A 475 19.14 14.63 5.20
CA PHE A 475 18.22 15.74 5.36
C PHE A 475 17.05 15.40 6.28
N CYS A 476 16.67 16.35 7.13
CA CYS A 476 15.42 16.30 7.88
C CYS A 476 14.98 17.73 8.22
N HIS A 477 13.68 17.98 8.15
CA HIS A 477 13.08 19.26 8.52
C HIS A 477 12.03 19.06 9.62
N PRO A 478 11.87 19.98 10.59
CA PRO A 478 10.87 19.84 11.67
C PRO A 478 9.44 19.56 11.15
N LYS A 479 9.03 20.23 10.07
CA LYS A 479 7.70 20.08 9.47
C LYS A 479 7.47 18.73 8.79
N MET A 480 8.51 17.93 8.56
CA MET A 480 8.38 16.59 7.99
C MET A 480 7.73 15.58 8.95
N GLY A 481 7.74 15.84 10.26
CA GLY A 481 7.17 14.93 11.25
C GLY A 481 7.82 13.53 11.27
N GLY A 482 9.05 13.39 10.74
CA GLY A 482 9.77 12.12 10.60
C GLY A 482 9.49 11.37 9.30
N SER A 483 8.61 11.88 8.44
CA SER A 483 8.35 11.33 7.12
C SER A 483 9.28 11.91 6.07
N HIS A 484 9.73 11.03 5.15
CA HIS A 484 10.54 11.41 4.00
C HIS A 484 9.77 11.26 2.68
N SER A 485 8.42 11.23 2.72
CA SER A 485 7.65 11.27 1.47
C SER A 485 7.93 12.56 0.70
N ILE A 486 7.91 12.50 -0.64
CA ILE A 486 8.22 13.65 -1.48
C ILE A 486 7.32 14.85 -1.15
N LYS A 487 6.03 14.60 -0.88
CA LYS A 487 5.05 15.63 -0.50
C LYS A 487 5.44 16.33 0.80
N LYS A 488 5.82 15.57 1.83
CA LYS A 488 6.24 16.14 3.13
C LYS A 488 7.57 16.90 3.04
N VAL A 489 8.52 16.38 2.26
CA VAL A 489 9.79 17.07 2.04
C VAL A 489 9.56 18.37 1.28
N LEU A 490 8.79 18.34 0.19
CA LEU A 490 8.48 19.55 -0.59
C LEU A 490 7.72 20.57 0.26
N ASP A 491 6.63 20.19 0.92
CA ASP A 491 5.82 21.07 1.77
C ASP A 491 6.69 21.76 2.85
N SER A 492 7.58 20.98 3.49
CA SER A 492 8.46 21.50 4.54
C SER A 492 9.40 22.61 4.06
N ILE A 493 9.93 22.50 2.83
CA ILE A 493 10.86 23.48 2.27
C ILE A 493 10.14 24.59 1.49
N TRP A 494 9.01 24.28 0.84
CA TRP A 494 8.26 25.21 0.01
C TRP A 494 7.78 26.44 0.78
N SER A 495 7.33 26.25 1.99
CA SER A 495 6.86 27.33 2.86
C SER A 495 7.94 28.36 3.26
N GLU A 496 9.24 28.02 3.09
CA GLU A 496 10.37 28.84 3.58
C GLU A 496 11.30 29.31 2.46
N ALA A 497 11.27 28.63 1.30
CA ALA A 497 12.26 28.84 0.23
C ALA A 497 11.72 29.77 -0.88
N SER A 498 11.71 31.09 -0.62
CA SER A 498 11.28 32.08 -1.61
C SER A 498 12.09 32.03 -2.92
N GLU A 499 13.32 31.59 -2.88
CA GLU A 499 14.18 31.36 -4.03
C GLU A 499 13.63 30.25 -4.97
N LEU A 500 12.84 29.30 -4.46
CA LEU A 500 12.19 28.28 -5.30
C LEU A 500 11.00 28.88 -6.05
N TRP A 501 10.05 29.52 -5.34
CA TRP A 501 8.85 30.01 -6.01
C TRP A 501 9.11 31.24 -6.92
N SER A 502 10.17 31.98 -6.69
CA SER A 502 10.60 33.07 -7.60
C SER A 502 11.40 32.56 -8.81
N HIS A 503 11.89 31.29 -8.77
CA HIS A 503 12.67 30.74 -9.86
C HIS A 503 11.80 30.54 -11.12
N PRO A 504 12.31 30.89 -12.33
CA PRO A 504 11.54 30.77 -13.58
C PRO A 504 10.93 29.38 -13.83
N TRP A 505 11.63 28.32 -13.42
CA TRP A 505 11.17 26.94 -13.63
C TRP A 505 9.96 26.59 -12.77
N PHE A 506 9.82 27.20 -11.57
CA PHE A 506 8.86 26.77 -10.55
C PHE A 506 7.74 27.77 -10.29
N ARG A 507 7.83 29.00 -10.84
CA ARG A 507 6.84 30.06 -10.67
C ARG A 507 5.40 29.59 -10.97
N GLN A 508 5.23 28.69 -11.94
CA GLN A 508 3.91 28.15 -12.31
C GLN A 508 3.23 27.37 -11.19
N TYR A 509 4.00 26.82 -10.23
CA TYR A 509 3.50 26.06 -9.09
C TYR A 509 3.21 26.93 -7.87
N TYR A 510 3.59 28.21 -7.91
CA TYR A 510 3.35 29.13 -6.80
C TYR A 510 1.92 29.66 -6.82
N LYS A 511 1.22 29.49 -5.69
CA LYS A 511 -0.04 30.20 -5.39
C LYS A 511 0.05 30.74 -3.96
N ALA A 512 -0.41 31.98 -3.76
CA ALA A 512 -0.54 32.55 -2.43
C ALA A 512 -1.86 32.12 -1.79
N GLY A 513 -1.80 31.68 -0.54
CA GLY A 513 -2.98 31.46 0.28
C GLY A 513 -3.59 32.77 0.80
N GLU A 514 -4.72 32.66 1.50
CA GLU A 514 -5.44 33.80 2.08
C GLU A 514 -4.57 34.65 3.03
N ASN A 515 -3.61 34.02 3.70
CA ASN A 515 -2.68 34.68 4.62
C ASN A 515 -1.40 35.19 3.94
N GLY A 516 -1.28 35.11 2.62
CA GLY A 516 -0.08 35.45 1.87
C GLY A 516 1.04 34.39 1.92
N GLU A 517 0.84 33.28 2.64
CA GLU A 517 1.74 32.13 2.67
C GLU A 517 1.64 31.32 1.37
N PRO A 518 2.75 30.70 0.90
CA PRO A 518 2.69 29.85 -0.29
C PRO A 518 1.88 28.57 0.00
N ILE A 519 0.95 28.27 -0.89
CA ILE A 519 0.19 27.00 -0.83
C ILE A 519 1.11 25.86 -1.31
N ASP A 520 1.06 24.71 -0.64
CA ASP A 520 1.73 23.49 -1.10
C ASP A 520 1.34 23.20 -2.56
N PRO A 521 2.31 22.99 -3.47
CA PRO A 521 2.03 22.71 -4.87
C PRO A 521 1.06 21.54 -5.10
N TYR A 522 1.10 20.51 -4.27
CA TYR A 522 0.16 19.39 -4.37
C TYR A 522 -1.29 19.76 -4.08
N GLN A 523 -1.53 20.68 -3.16
CA GLN A 523 -2.87 21.21 -2.89
C GLN A 523 -3.44 22.01 -4.06
N THR A 524 -2.58 22.53 -4.94
CA THR A 524 -3.02 23.29 -6.11
C THR A 524 -3.52 22.41 -7.26
N LEU A 525 -3.29 21.10 -7.21
CA LEU A 525 -3.79 20.12 -8.17
C LEU A 525 -5.27 19.81 -7.95
N VAL A 526 -5.78 20.02 -6.73
CA VAL A 526 -7.18 19.75 -6.37
C VAL A 526 -8.09 20.73 -7.11
N ARG A 527 -9.04 20.21 -7.88
CA ARG A 527 -10.14 21.00 -8.43
C ARG A 527 -11.25 21.08 -7.40
N ALA A 528 -11.96 22.20 -7.39
CA ALA A 528 -13.13 22.39 -6.53
C ALA A 528 -14.24 21.33 -6.75
N GLU A 529 -14.24 20.65 -7.90
CA GLU A 529 -15.21 19.60 -8.27
C GLU A 529 -14.66 18.17 -8.20
N THR A 530 -13.35 17.99 -7.96
CA THR A 530 -12.67 16.68 -7.87
C THR A 530 -11.92 16.54 -6.55
N THR A 531 -12.57 16.84 -5.44
CA THR A 531 -12.02 16.72 -4.09
C THR A 531 -11.56 15.30 -3.74
N ASN A 532 -11.88 14.29 -4.56
CA ASN A 532 -11.69 12.89 -4.25
C ASN A 532 -10.51 12.22 -4.96
N LEU A 533 -9.90 12.81 -6.01
CA LEU A 533 -8.82 12.15 -6.76
C LEU A 533 -7.42 12.32 -6.14
N LEU A 534 -7.24 13.27 -5.22
CA LEU A 534 -5.93 13.66 -4.73
C LEU A 534 -5.88 13.83 -3.20
N ALA A 535 -6.90 13.37 -2.47
CA ALA A 535 -6.94 13.49 -1.02
C ALA A 535 -5.84 12.66 -0.33
N GLU A 536 -5.31 13.24 0.70
CA GLU A 536 -4.16 12.83 1.49
C GLU A 536 -4.19 11.36 1.88
N THR A 537 -3.19 10.61 1.43
CA THR A 537 -2.92 9.30 1.96
C THR A 537 -1.84 9.39 3.03
N SER A 538 -2.15 8.85 4.17
CA SER A 538 -1.22 8.66 5.27
C SER A 538 0.00 7.84 4.84
N GLU A 539 1.13 8.27 5.33
CA GLU A 539 2.45 7.68 5.17
C GLU A 539 2.45 6.20 5.53
N ASP A 540 2.96 5.38 4.64
CA ASP A 540 3.43 4.06 5.03
C ASP A 540 4.94 3.95 4.79
N ASP A 541 5.70 3.98 5.86
CA ASP A 541 7.09 3.53 5.89
C ASP A 541 7.17 1.98 5.81
N GLY A 542 6.22 1.37 5.09
CA GLY A 542 6.05 -0.07 5.01
C GLY A 542 7.14 -0.75 4.20
N GLU A 543 7.91 -1.58 4.83
CA GLU A 543 8.48 -2.78 4.19
C GLU A 543 7.30 -3.65 3.72
N GLY A 544 6.84 -3.44 2.50
CA GLY A 544 5.76 -4.23 1.90
C GLY A 544 4.81 -3.38 1.06
N GLY A 545 5.25 -3.00 -0.13
CA GLY A 545 4.41 -2.78 -1.28
C GLY A 545 3.23 -1.82 -1.12
N GLY A 546 3.42 -0.67 -0.52
CA GLY A 546 2.40 0.35 -0.47
C GLY A 546 2.51 1.30 -1.66
N VAL A 547 1.58 1.23 -2.58
CA VAL A 547 1.31 2.33 -3.52
C VAL A 547 0.32 3.24 -2.81
N THR A 548 0.79 4.14 -1.98
CA THR A 548 -0.08 5.00 -1.17
C THR A 548 -0.50 6.30 -1.88
N ASN A 549 0.08 6.65 -3.02
CA ASN A 549 -0.19 7.89 -3.74
C ASN A 549 -0.64 7.71 -5.20
N GLY A 550 -0.57 6.51 -5.75
CA GLY A 550 -0.99 6.19 -7.11
C GLY A 550 -2.42 5.65 -7.24
N VAL A 551 -3.21 5.57 -6.14
CA VAL A 551 -4.57 5.00 -6.22
C VAL A 551 -5.49 5.85 -7.08
N GLY A 552 -5.47 7.16 -6.88
CA GLY A 552 -6.21 8.09 -7.73
C GLY A 552 -5.77 8.01 -9.20
N ALA A 553 -4.45 7.87 -9.45
CA ALA A 553 -3.92 7.68 -10.80
C ALA A 553 -4.35 6.34 -11.40
N MET A 554 -4.34 5.24 -10.62
CA MET A 554 -4.85 3.94 -11.07
C MET A 554 -6.34 3.98 -11.40
N ARG A 555 -7.19 4.59 -10.56
CA ARG A 555 -8.62 4.78 -10.83
C ARG A 555 -8.85 5.61 -12.09
N ALA A 556 -8.15 6.74 -12.24
CA ALA A 556 -8.24 7.58 -13.41
C ALA A 556 -7.84 6.83 -14.69
N TYR A 557 -6.77 6.02 -14.64
CA TYR A 557 -6.37 5.17 -15.75
C TYR A 557 -7.41 4.08 -16.07
N GLN A 558 -7.99 3.43 -15.05
CA GLN A 558 -9.05 2.45 -15.24
C GLN A 558 -10.29 3.08 -15.86
N ASP A 559 -10.71 4.24 -15.39
CA ASP A 559 -11.85 4.97 -15.96
C ASP A 559 -11.57 5.44 -17.40
N LEU A 560 -10.35 5.91 -17.66
CA LEU A 560 -9.89 6.32 -19.00
C LEU A 560 -10.01 5.19 -20.04
N ILE A 561 -9.66 3.95 -19.66
CA ILE A 561 -9.57 2.81 -20.59
C ILE A 561 -10.84 1.93 -20.55
N TYR A 562 -11.39 1.68 -19.36
CA TYR A 562 -12.44 0.67 -19.11
C TYR A 562 -13.74 1.28 -18.55
N GLY A 563 -13.74 2.53 -18.11
CA GLY A 563 -14.88 3.18 -17.48
C GLY A 563 -16.10 3.30 -18.40
N THR A 564 -17.26 3.49 -17.80
CA THR A 564 -18.54 3.63 -18.51
C THR A 564 -18.56 4.87 -19.44
N LYS A 565 -17.76 5.90 -19.11
CA LYS A 565 -17.61 7.12 -19.90
C LYS A 565 -16.46 7.08 -20.90
N ARG A 566 -15.83 5.92 -21.14
CA ARG A 566 -14.68 5.78 -22.07
C ARG A 566 -14.96 6.24 -23.50
N GLY A 567 -16.23 6.29 -23.93
CA GLY A 567 -16.64 6.84 -25.22
C GLY A 567 -16.78 8.38 -25.25
N ASN A 568 -16.68 9.05 -24.10
CA ASN A 568 -16.74 10.51 -24.02
C ASN A 568 -15.34 11.12 -24.13
N GLU A 569 -15.05 11.74 -25.27
CA GLU A 569 -13.72 12.28 -25.59
C GLU A 569 -13.30 13.38 -24.61
N ALA A 570 -14.20 14.30 -24.25
CA ALA A 570 -13.90 15.37 -23.30
C ALA A 570 -13.61 14.85 -21.89
N HIS A 571 -14.29 13.79 -21.44
CA HIS A 571 -14.01 13.15 -20.16
C HIS A 571 -12.63 12.47 -20.17
N ARG A 572 -12.30 11.75 -21.24
CA ARG A 572 -10.98 11.11 -21.42
C ARG A 572 -9.83 12.11 -21.46
N GLU A 573 -10.02 13.21 -22.23
CA GLU A 573 -9.03 14.30 -22.31
C GLU A 573 -8.79 14.91 -20.94
N GLN A 574 -9.84 15.11 -20.16
CA GLN A 574 -9.75 15.65 -18.82
C GLN A 574 -8.97 14.73 -17.88
N LEU A 575 -9.26 13.40 -17.87
CA LEU A 575 -8.52 12.41 -17.08
C LEU A 575 -7.04 12.37 -17.48
N ALA A 576 -6.75 12.43 -18.77
CA ALA A 576 -5.37 12.46 -19.28
C ALA A 576 -4.61 13.71 -18.80
N ILE A 577 -5.27 14.89 -18.82
CA ILE A 577 -4.69 16.13 -18.30
C ILE A 577 -4.39 16.01 -16.81
N ASP A 578 -5.29 15.45 -16.03
CA ASP A 578 -5.12 15.30 -14.58
C ASP A 578 -3.96 14.33 -14.26
N LEU A 579 -3.86 13.21 -14.97
CA LEU A 579 -2.75 12.27 -14.87
C LEU A 579 -1.41 12.94 -15.23
N TYR A 580 -1.34 13.69 -16.35
CA TYR A 580 -0.13 14.41 -16.75
C TYR A 580 0.31 15.45 -15.71
N ARG A 581 -0.63 16.18 -15.11
CA ARG A 581 -0.34 17.20 -14.09
C ARG A 581 0.20 16.55 -12.82
N TYR A 582 -0.41 15.45 -12.40
CA TYR A 582 -0.01 14.76 -11.18
C TYR A 582 1.41 14.20 -11.29
N CYS A 583 1.67 13.31 -12.23
CA CYS A 583 3.00 12.72 -12.44
C CYS A 583 4.07 13.79 -12.81
N GLY A 584 3.68 14.85 -13.54
CA GLY A 584 4.55 15.98 -13.86
C GLY A 584 4.97 16.80 -12.64
N LEU A 585 4.08 16.93 -11.64
CA LEU A 585 4.43 17.60 -10.38
C LEU A 585 5.41 16.77 -9.56
N ASP A 586 5.28 15.44 -9.50
CA ASP A 586 6.21 14.58 -8.75
C ASP A 586 7.65 14.74 -9.25
N THR A 587 7.87 14.75 -10.56
CA THR A 587 9.20 14.99 -11.13
C THR A 587 9.68 16.44 -10.96
N ALA A 588 8.80 17.43 -11.05
CA ALA A 588 9.15 18.82 -10.76
C ALA A 588 9.52 19.01 -9.27
N ALA A 589 8.80 18.36 -8.37
CA ALA A 589 9.09 18.35 -6.93
C ALA A 589 10.49 17.82 -6.63
N MET A 590 10.91 16.74 -7.31
CA MET A 590 12.29 16.24 -7.18
C MET A 590 13.31 17.30 -7.60
N VAL A 591 13.08 18.04 -8.69
CA VAL A 591 13.99 19.11 -9.14
C VAL A 591 14.00 20.26 -8.11
N MET A 592 12.84 20.66 -7.55
CA MET A 592 12.75 21.68 -6.50
C MET A 592 13.56 21.28 -5.27
N ILE A 593 13.38 20.05 -4.79
CA ILE A 593 14.09 19.53 -3.63
C ILE A 593 15.60 19.42 -3.92
N TRP A 594 15.99 18.90 -5.08
CA TRP A 594 17.40 18.84 -5.50
C TRP A 594 18.03 20.23 -5.51
N LYS A 595 17.35 21.23 -6.07
CA LYS A 595 17.84 22.61 -6.12
C LYS A 595 17.98 23.23 -4.73
N TYR A 596 17.01 22.99 -3.85
CA TYR A 596 17.08 23.41 -2.46
C TYR A 596 18.29 22.80 -1.73
N TRP A 597 18.53 21.49 -1.91
CA TRP A 597 19.64 20.80 -1.25
C TRP A 597 21.04 21.20 -1.75
N LEU A 598 21.17 21.77 -2.96
CA LEU A 598 22.46 22.27 -3.47
C LEU A 598 23.00 23.46 -2.67
N THR A 599 22.14 24.18 -1.95
CA THR A 599 22.56 25.32 -1.12
C THR A 599 22.88 24.80 0.29
N PRO A 600 24.14 24.89 0.77
CA PRO A 600 24.47 24.52 2.14
C PRO A 600 23.62 25.34 3.13
N ARG A 601 23.02 24.68 4.10
CA ARG A 601 22.23 25.31 5.17
C ARG A 601 22.83 24.90 6.51
N THR A 602 23.26 25.89 7.29
CA THR A 602 23.86 25.71 8.62
C THR A 602 22.83 25.92 9.72
#